data_d240b1df3d7637d51e9c469cfa634a33
#
_entry.id   d240b1df3d7637d51e9c469cfa634a33
#
_cell.length_a   1.000
_cell.length_b   1.000
_cell.length_c   1.000
_cell.angle_alpha   90.00
_cell.angle_beta   90.00
_cell.angle_gamma   90.00
#
_symmetry.space_group_name_H-M   'P 1'
#
loop_
_entity.id
_entity.type
_entity.pdbx_description
1 polymer ?
#
loop_
_entity_poly.entity_id
_entity_poly.type
_entity_poly.pdbx_seq_one_letter_code
_entity_poly.pdbx_strand_id
1 'polypeptide(L)'
;NRYGVDLDPDKEAIVTIGSKEGLAHLMLATLDRGDTVLVPNPSYPIHIYGAIIAGADIRSVRMTGEVDFFEELERAIRESLPRPKMMILGFPSNPTAQCVDLHFFERVVALAKEHDILVVHDLAYADIGFDGYKAPSIMQVPGARDVAVEFFTLSKSYNMAGWRIGFMVGNSELVNALARIKSYHDYGTFTPIQVASVIALEGPQECVEEVRLKYQRRRDVLAKGLIEAGWPIDIPKASMYIWARIPADYQAMGSLEFAKKLLIEAKVAVSPGIGFGDYGDTHVRFALIENEHRIRQAVRGIKEMFRRDGLLEVPKDTTEEGVE
;
A
#
# COMPACT_ATOMS: atom_id res chain seq x y z
N ASN A 1 22.93 0.96 3.38
CA ASN A 1 23.05 1.53 4.74
C ASN A 1 21.78 1.27 5.58
N ARG A 2 20.56 1.54 5.06
CA ARG A 2 19.29 1.48 5.83
C ARG A 2 18.95 0.06 6.30
N TYR A 3 19.14 -0.94 5.46
CA TYR A 3 18.76 -2.33 5.71
C TYR A 3 19.96 -3.27 5.89
N GLY A 4 21.20 -2.77 5.83
CA GLY A 4 22.41 -3.58 5.92
C GLY A 4 22.60 -4.55 4.75
N VAL A 5 22.03 -4.21 3.59
CA VAL A 5 22.12 -5.03 2.36
C VAL A 5 23.17 -4.45 1.43
N ASP A 6 24.07 -5.29 0.97
CA ASP A 6 25.09 -4.94 -0.02
C ASP A 6 24.64 -5.39 -1.42
N LEU A 7 24.59 -4.47 -2.37
CA LEU A 7 24.11 -4.67 -3.74
C LEU A 7 25.14 -4.13 -4.75
N ASP A 8 25.29 -4.81 -5.88
CA ASP A 8 26.06 -4.32 -7.02
C ASP A 8 25.26 -3.22 -7.74
N PRO A 9 25.68 -1.95 -7.66
CA PRO A 9 24.92 -0.83 -8.24
C PRO A 9 24.80 -0.89 -9.77
N ASP A 10 25.71 -1.60 -10.44
CA ASP A 10 25.74 -1.71 -11.89
C ASP A 10 24.82 -2.82 -12.43
N LYS A 11 24.49 -3.82 -11.60
CA LYS A 11 23.73 -4.99 -12.01
C LYS A 11 22.42 -5.20 -11.23
N GLU A 12 22.41 -4.79 -9.98
CA GLU A 12 21.32 -5.07 -9.05
C GLU A 12 20.49 -3.82 -8.68
N ALA A 13 20.67 -2.72 -9.42
CA ALA A 13 19.91 -1.48 -9.20
C ALA A 13 19.57 -0.76 -10.51
N ILE A 14 18.40 -0.14 -10.57
CA ILE A 14 18.01 0.74 -11.68
C ILE A 14 17.07 1.84 -11.20
N VAL A 15 17.31 3.08 -11.67
CA VAL A 15 16.45 4.23 -11.41
C VAL A 15 15.19 4.17 -12.29
N THR A 16 14.05 4.52 -11.71
CA THR A 16 12.75 4.53 -12.39
C THR A 16 12.05 5.90 -12.29
N ILE A 17 11.13 6.18 -13.21
CA ILE A 17 10.30 7.41 -13.20
C ILE A 17 9.15 7.22 -12.19
N GLY A 18 9.52 7.02 -10.91
CA GLY A 18 8.69 6.53 -9.82
C GLY A 18 8.45 5.02 -9.90
N SER A 19 8.12 4.39 -8.76
CA SER A 19 7.93 2.93 -8.70
C SER A 19 6.80 2.42 -9.62
N LYS A 20 5.74 3.22 -9.83
CA LYS A 20 4.61 2.81 -10.68
C LYS A 20 5.03 2.56 -12.14
N GLU A 21 5.86 3.43 -12.72
CA GLU A 21 6.40 3.24 -14.06
C GLU A 21 7.27 1.99 -14.11
N GLY A 22 8.20 1.88 -13.14
CA GLY A 22 9.08 0.71 -13.07
C GLY A 22 8.32 -0.61 -12.95
N LEU A 23 7.28 -0.66 -12.10
CA LEU A 23 6.39 -1.83 -11.98
C LEU A 23 5.72 -2.17 -13.32
N ALA A 24 5.11 -1.19 -13.98
CA ALA A 24 4.41 -1.41 -15.25
C ALA A 24 5.38 -1.89 -16.36
N HIS A 25 6.55 -1.27 -16.48
CA HIS A 25 7.54 -1.65 -17.48
C HIS A 25 8.22 -2.99 -17.16
N LEU A 26 8.44 -3.31 -15.88
CA LEU A 26 8.94 -4.64 -15.51
C LEU A 26 7.97 -5.74 -15.96
N MET A 27 6.67 -5.55 -15.72
CA MET A 27 5.64 -6.50 -16.15
C MET A 27 5.62 -6.65 -17.68
N LEU A 28 5.69 -5.53 -18.42
CA LEU A 28 5.79 -5.56 -19.89
C LEU A 28 7.05 -6.26 -20.40
N ALA A 29 8.16 -6.17 -19.64
CA ALA A 29 9.42 -6.79 -20.04
C ALA A 29 9.50 -8.30 -19.71
N THR A 30 8.66 -8.78 -18.78
CA THR A 30 8.82 -10.11 -18.18
C THR A 30 7.60 -11.02 -18.32
N LEU A 31 6.42 -10.46 -18.61
CA LEU A 31 5.17 -11.21 -18.74
C LEU A 31 4.69 -11.26 -20.20
N ASP A 32 3.96 -12.31 -20.53
CA ASP A 32 3.32 -12.51 -21.80
C ASP A 32 1.88 -13.03 -21.60
N ARG A 33 1.16 -13.14 -22.71
CA ARG A 33 -0.21 -13.69 -22.72
C ARG A 33 -0.23 -15.11 -22.19
N GLY A 34 -1.12 -15.34 -21.24
CA GLY A 34 -1.27 -16.64 -20.59
C GLY A 34 -0.34 -16.88 -19.40
N ASP A 35 0.60 -15.97 -19.10
CA ASP A 35 1.30 -16.01 -17.83
C ASP A 35 0.35 -15.73 -16.66
N THR A 36 0.50 -16.41 -15.53
CA THR A 36 -0.29 -16.18 -14.33
C THR A 36 0.52 -15.41 -13.28
N VAL A 37 -0.10 -14.38 -12.71
CA VAL A 37 0.49 -13.53 -11.66
C VAL A 37 -0.35 -13.61 -10.38
N LEU A 38 0.30 -13.93 -9.27
CA LEU A 38 -0.32 -13.93 -7.94
C LEU A 38 -0.32 -12.50 -7.37
N VAL A 39 -1.47 -12.02 -6.96
CA VAL A 39 -1.62 -10.68 -6.36
C VAL A 39 -2.53 -10.77 -5.14
N PRO A 40 -2.13 -10.23 -3.97
CA PRO A 40 -3.04 -10.10 -2.83
C PRO A 40 -4.31 -9.32 -3.21
N ASN A 41 -5.43 -9.71 -2.64
CA ASN A 41 -6.68 -9.00 -2.84
C ASN A 41 -7.31 -8.68 -1.47
N PRO A 42 -7.55 -7.40 -1.16
CA PRO A 42 -7.38 -6.20 -2.00
C PRO A 42 -5.91 -5.79 -2.21
N SER A 43 -5.62 -5.07 -3.30
CA SER A 43 -4.27 -4.59 -3.63
C SER A 43 -4.27 -3.22 -4.31
N TYR A 44 -3.08 -2.62 -4.38
CA TYR A 44 -2.90 -1.37 -5.11
C TYR A 44 -3.10 -1.60 -6.62
N PRO A 45 -3.90 -0.77 -7.31
CA PRO A 45 -4.33 -1.05 -8.69
C PRO A 45 -3.22 -1.37 -9.69
N ILE A 46 -2.03 -0.79 -9.57
CA ILE A 46 -0.93 -1.08 -10.50
C ILE A 46 -0.43 -2.53 -10.41
N HIS A 47 -0.56 -3.16 -9.24
CA HIS A 47 -0.18 -4.56 -9.06
C HIS A 47 -1.08 -5.50 -9.89
N ILE A 48 -2.32 -5.11 -10.08
CA ILE A 48 -3.31 -5.83 -10.89
C ILE A 48 -3.22 -5.39 -12.36
N TYR A 49 -3.44 -4.10 -12.61
CA TYR A 49 -3.57 -3.60 -13.96
C TYR A 49 -2.25 -3.57 -14.75
N GLY A 50 -1.10 -3.48 -14.07
CA GLY A 50 0.19 -3.59 -14.75
C GLY A 50 0.38 -4.96 -15.39
N ALA A 51 0.02 -6.03 -14.71
CA ALA A 51 0.08 -7.39 -15.24
C ALA A 51 -0.98 -7.62 -16.35
N ILE A 52 -2.21 -7.12 -16.17
CA ILE A 52 -3.26 -7.17 -17.21
C ILE A 52 -2.83 -6.44 -18.49
N ILE A 53 -2.22 -5.26 -18.39
CA ILE A 53 -1.70 -4.50 -19.52
C ILE A 53 -0.60 -5.28 -20.25
N ALA A 54 0.22 -6.04 -19.54
CA ALA A 54 1.21 -6.94 -20.10
C ALA A 54 0.61 -8.20 -20.76
N GLY A 55 -0.68 -8.44 -20.58
CA GLY A 55 -1.41 -9.57 -21.15
C GLY A 55 -1.50 -10.80 -20.24
N ALA A 56 -1.02 -10.70 -19.00
CA ALA A 56 -1.06 -11.80 -18.05
C ALA A 56 -2.41 -11.90 -17.32
N ASP A 57 -2.71 -13.09 -16.82
CA ASP A 57 -3.87 -13.38 -15.99
C ASP A 57 -3.55 -13.19 -14.51
N ILE A 58 -4.51 -12.61 -13.77
CA ILE A 58 -4.39 -12.40 -12.33
C ILE A 58 -5.03 -13.55 -11.56
N ARG A 59 -4.28 -14.15 -10.66
CA ARG A 59 -4.79 -15.02 -9.61
C ARG A 59 -4.77 -14.26 -8.28
N SER A 60 -5.96 -13.90 -7.80
CA SER A 60 -6.14 -13.23 -6.52
C SER A 60 -5.81 -14.17 -5.36
N VAL A 61 -5.02 -13.68 -4.40
CA VAL A 61 -4.74 -14.35 -3.13
C VAL A 61 -5.43 -13.56 -2.03
N ARG A 62 -6.42 -14.16 -1.37
CA ARG A 62 -7.16 -13.47 -0.32
C ARG A 62 -6.25 -13.11 0.86
N MET A 63 -6.34 -11.85 1.31
CA MET A 63 -5.46 -11.31 2.35
C MET A 63 -6.23 -10.66 3.51
N THR A 64 -7.55 -10.64 3.45
CA THR A 64 -8.41 -10.01 4.45
C THR A 64 -9.39 -11.00 5.05
N GLY A 65 -9.84 -10.74 6.28
CA GLY A 65 -10.69 -11.62 7.04
C GLY A 65 -9.89 -12.61 7.89
N GLU A 66 -10.54 -13.64 8.38
CA GLU A 66 -9.96 -14.70 9.21
C GLU A 66 -9.34 -15.80 8.34
N VAL A 67 -8.35 -15.43 7.49
CA VAL A 67 -7.65 -16.39 6.62
C VAL A 67 -6.16 -16.35 6.89
N ASP A 68 -5.49 -17.50 6.84
CA ASP A 68 -4.04 -17.56 6.77
C ASP A 68 -3.61 -17.24 5.32
N PHE A 69 -2.83 -16.18 5.16
CA PHE A 69 -2.35 -15.74 3.85
C PHE A 69 -1.54 -16.82 3.14
N PHE A 70 -0.74 -17.57 3.87
CA PHE A 70 0.11 -18.59 3.25
C PHE A 70 -0.67 -19.83 2.83
N GLU A 71 -1.71 -20.21 3.56
CA GLU A 71 -2.63 -21.28 3.11
C GLU A 71 -3.33 -20.87 1.82
N GLU A 72 -3.81 -19.62 1.74
CA GLU A 72 -4.41 -19.06 0.52
C GLU A 72 -3.41 -18.98 -0.64
N LEU A 73 -2.17 -18.58 -0.36
CA LEU A 73 -1.10 -18.49 -1.34
C LEU A 73 -0.73 -19.86 -1.90
N GLU A 74 -0.48 -20.84 -1.04
CA GLU A 74 -0.18 -22.22 -1.44
C GLU A 74 -1.33 -22.83 -2.21
N ARG A 75 -2.57 -22.58 -1.81
CA ARG A 75 -3.74 -23.03 -2.55
C ARG A 75 -3.75 -22.39 -3.95
N ALA A 76 -3.55 -21.07 -4.04
CA ALA A 76 -3.51 -20.38 -5.32
C ALA A 76 -2.40 -20.91 -6.25
N ILE A 77 -1.22 -21.25 -5.70
CA ILE A 77 -0.12 -21.87 -6.45
C ILE A 77 -0.54 -23.23 -6.99
N ARG A 78 -1.10 -24.10 -6.14
CA ARG A 78 -1.52 -25.47 -6.54
C ARG A 78 -2.65 -25.48 -7.58
N GLU A 79 -3.61 -24.56 -7.46
CA GLU A 79 -4.80 -24.52 -8.30
C GLU A 79 -4.60 -23.71 -9.60
N SER A 80 -3.48 -23.02 -9.78
CA SER A 80 -3.24 -22.22 -10.97
C SER A 80 -2.73 -23.05 -12.14
N LEU A 81 -3.36 -22.88 -13.30
CA LEU A 81 -2.94 -23.47 -14.56
C LEU A 81 -3.02 -22.39 -15.66
N PRO A 82 -1.91 -22.02 -16.28
CA PRO A 82 -0.53 -22.44 -16.02
C PRO A 82 -0.02 -22.07 -14.61
N ARG A 83 1.14 -22.65 -14.22
CA ARG A 83 1.77 -22.30 -12.94
C ARG A 83 2.07 -20.81 -12.87
N PRO A 84 1.94 -20.18 -11.70
CA PRO A 84 2.24 -18.76 -11.54
C PRO A 84 3.72 -18.48 -11.87
N LYS A 85 3.96 -17.44 -12.63
CA LYS A 85 5.31 -16.97 -12.99
C LYS A 85 5.83 -15.90 -12.05
N MET A 86 4.91 -15.09 -11.52
CA MET A 86 5.26 -13.92 -10.70
C MET A 86 4.28 -13.76 -9.53
N MET A 87 4.79 -13.24 -8.43
CA MET A 87 4.02 -12.78 -7.28
C MET A 87 4.33 -11.30 -7.03
N ILE A 88 3.30 -10.47 -6.87
CA ILE A 88 3.46 -9.04 -6.59
C ILE A 88 2.92 -8.75 -5.20
N LEU A 89 3.78 -8.24 -4.33
CA LEU A 89 3.49 -7.90 -2.94
C LEU A 89 3.75 -6.41 -2.68
N GLY A 90 3.07 -5.82 -1.72
CA GLY A 90 3.34 -4.44 -1.29
C GLY A 90 3.08 -4.28 0.20
N PHE A 91 4.14 -4.10 0.99
CA PHE A 91 4.08 -3.91 2.45
C PHE A 91 5.02 -2.79 2.90
N PRO A 92 4.53 -1.89 3.79
CA PRO A 92 3.17 -1.74 4.31
C PRO A 92 2.15 -1.54 3.19
N SER A 93 0.99 -2.21 3.32
CA SER A 93 0.06 -2.36 2.21
C SER A 93 -0.75 -1.10 1.90
N ASN A 94 -1.04 -0.91 0.62
CA ASN A 94 -2.11 -0.08 0.10
C ASN A 94 -3.14 -1.00 -0.58
N PRO A 95 -4.39 -1.10 -0.10
CA PRO A 95 -5.10 -0.14 0.75
C PRO A 95 -5.11 -0.46 2.24
N THR A 96 -4.76 -1.67 2.66
CA THR A 96 -5.10 -2.25 3.98
C THR A 96 -4.26 -1.73 5.13
N ALA A 97 -3.13 -1.07 4.84
CA ALA A 97 -2.11 -0.69 5.81
C ALA A 97 -1.52 -1.86 6.62
N GLN A 98 -1.73 -3.11 6.16
CA GLN A 98 -1.14 -4.28 6.79
C GLN A 98 0.38 -4.22 6.76
N CYS A 99 0.97 -4.68 7.84
CA CYS A 99 2.41 -4.73 8.06
C CYS A 99 2.84 -6.19 8.21
N VAL A 100 4.06 -6.47 7.79
CA VAL A 100 4.70 -7.79 7.93
C VAL A 100 6.04 -7.65 8.64
N ASP A 101 6.57 -8.76 9.13
CA ASP A 101 7.91 -8.87 9.66
C ASP A 101 8.86 -9.54 8.66
N LEU A 102 10.13 -9.71 9.03
CA LEU A 102 11.11 -10.34 8.17
C LEU A 102 10.80 -11.82 7.94
N HIS A 103 10.24 -12.51 8.93
CA HIS A 103 9.87 -13.92 8.83
C HIS A 103 8.81 -14.17 7.75
N PHE A 104 7.90 -13.23 7.54
CA PHE A 104 6.98 -13.29 6.41
C PHE A 104 7.73 -13.38 5.07
N PHE A 105 8.75 -12.54 4.87
CA PHE A 105 9.54 -12.57 3.64
C PHE A 105 10.44 -13.81 3.52
N GLU A 106 10.93 -14.37 4.63
CA GLU A 106 11.63 -15.65 4.62
C GLU A 106 10.76 -16.77 4.05
N ARG A 107 9.48 -16.84 4.49
CA ARG A 107 8.51 -17.80 3.94
C ARG A 107 8.19 -17.53 2.47
N VAL A 108 8.00 -16.26 2.09
CA VAL A 108 7.76 -15.88 0.69
C VAL A 108 8.92 -16.31 -0.22
N VAL A 109 10.16 -16.02 0.17
CA VAL A 109 11.35 -16.38 -0.62
C VAL A 109 11.52 -17.91 -0.71
N ALA A 110 11.22 -18.63 0.36
CA ALA A 110 11.27 -20.10 0.35
C ALA A 110 10.27 -20.69 -0.65
N LEU A 111 9.00 -20.26 -0.60
CA LEU A 111 7.96 -20.70 -1.55
C LEU A 111 8.27 -20.27 -2.99
N ALA A 112 8.81 -19.07 -3.18
CA ALA A 112 9.17 -18.57 -4.50
C ALA A 112 10.26 -19.45 -5.15
N LYS A 113 11.27 -19.86 -4.37
CA LYS A 113 12.33 -20.78 -4.84
C LYS A 113 11.80 -22.19 -5.10
N GLU A 114 10.92 -22.71 -4.24
CA GLU A 114 10.33 -24.04 -4.39
C GLU A 114 9.51 -24.17 -5.67
N HIS A 115 8.80 -23.09 -6.04
CA HIS A 115 7.86 -23.10 -7.16
C HIS A 115 8.32 -22.36 -8.41
N ASP A 116 9.58 -21.87 -8.42
CA ASP A 116 10.16 -21.06 -9.51
C ASP A 116 9.32 -19.81 -9.84
N ILE A 117 8.92 -19.08 -8.81
CA ILE A 117 8.10 -17.87 -8.90
C ILE A 117 8.96 -16.64 -8.65
N LEU A 118 8.90 -15.66 -9.54
CA LEU A 118 9.53 -14.35 -9.34
C LEU A 118 8.72 -13.51 -8.35
N VAL A 119 9.40 -12.78 -7.47
CA VAL A 119 8.75 -11.92 -6.47
C VAL A 119 9.05 -10.46 -6.76
N VAL A 120 8.00 -9.64 -6.83
CA VAL A 120 8.10 -8.18 -6.92
C VAL A 120 7.53 -7.59 -5.64
N HIS A 121 8.35 -6.89 -4.87
CA HIS A 121 7.92 -6.21 -3.66
C HIS A 121 7.88 -4.68 -3.85
N ASP A 122 6.73 -4.05 -3.62
CA ASP A 122 6.56 -2.58 -3.62
C ASP A 122 6.67 -2.04 -2.19
N LEU A 123 7.84 -1.48 -1.86
CA LEU A 123 8.16 -0.92 -0.54
C LEU A 123 7.93 0.60 -0.49
N ALA A 124 6.80 1.07 -1.03
CA ALA A 124 6.52 2.50 -1.15
C ALA A 124 6.39 3.25 0.19
N TYR A 125 6.06 2.56 1.28
CA TYR A 125 5.82 3.14 2.61
C TYR A 125 6.89 2.75 3.63
N ALA A 126 8.10 2.47 3.18
CA ALA A 126 9.24 2.03 3.99
C ALA A 126 9.46 2.85 5.27
N ASP A 127 9.36 4.18 5.15
CA ASP A 127 9.69 5.13 6.22
C ASP A 127 8.45 5.69 6.95
N ILE A 128 7.25 5.26 6.58
CA ILE A 128 6.01 5.70 7.23
C ILE A 128 5.53 4.59 8.18
N GLY A 129 6.38 4.23 9.12
CA GLY A 129 6.07 3.35 10.23
C GLY A 129 5.77 4.14 11.50
N PHE A 130 4.85 3.66 12.33
CA PHE A 130 4.39 4.30 13.56
C PHE A 130 4.69 3.40 14.76
N ASP A 131 4.75 3.99 15.95
CA ASP A 131 4.85 3.26 17.22
C ASP A 131 6.03 2.26 17.26
N GLY A 132 7.16 2.65 16.62
CA GLY A 132 8.38 1.84 16.59
C GLY A 132 8.41 0.76 15.49
N TYR A 133 7.36 0.58 14.71
CA TYR A 133 7.39 -0.34 13.58
C TYR A 133 8.32 0.18 12.47
N LYS A 134 9.16 -0.72 11.98
CA LYS A 134 10.03 -0.50 10.81
C LYS A 134 9.71 -1.57 9.78
N ALA A 135 9.35 -1.13 8.58
CA ALA A 135 9.08 -2.06 7.49
C ALA A 135 10.36 -2.80 7.09
N PRO A 136 10.38 -4.13 7.04
CA PRO A 136 11.51 -4.88 6.55
C PRO A 136 11.63 -4.77 5.03
N SER A 137 12.85 -4.92 4.50
CA SER A 137 13.11 -5.13 3.08
C SER A 137 13.19 -6.63 2.80
N ILE A 138 12.60 -7.09 1.70
CA ILE A 138 12.74 -8.49 1.26
C ILE A 138 14.21 -8.81 0.94
N MET A 139 15.00 -7.80 0.56
CA MET A 139 16.43 -7.96 0.27
C MET A 139 17.27 -8.33 1.50
N GLN A 140 16.73 -8.20 2.72
CA GLN A 140 17.40 -8.69 3.95
C GLN A 140 17.37 -10.22 4.07
N VAL A 141 16.50 -10.89 3.32
CA VAL A 141 16.39 -12.36 3.36
C VAL A 141 17.51 -12.99 2.55
N PRO A 142 18.31 -13.92 3.12
CA PRO A 142 19.32 -14.63 2.36
C PRO A 142 18.74 -15.35 1.13
N GLY A 143 19.34 -15.10 -0.03
CA GLY A 143 18.89 -15.68 -1.30
C GLY A 143 17.66 -15.01 -1.92
N ALA A 144 17.14 -13.91 -1.38
CA ALA A 144 16.07 -13.15 -2.02
C ALA A 144 16.48 -12.64 -3.42
N ARG A 145 17.75 -12.26 -3.61
CA ARG A 145 18.28 -11.80 -4.91
C ARG A 145 18.17 -12.83 -6.04
N ASP A 146 18.04 -14.10 -5.72
CA ASP A 146 17.89 -15.13 -6.74
C ASP A 146 16.51 -15.06 -7.41
N VAL A 147 15.49 -14.60 -6.70
CA VAL A 147 14.07 -14.67 -7.14
C VAL A 147 13.32 -13.35 -7.03
N ALA A 148 13.86 -12.33 -6.37
CA ALA A 148 13.09 -11.13 -6.02
C ALA A 148 13.72 -9.83 -6.49
N VAL A 149 12.84 -8.84 -6.73
CA VAL A 149 13.18 -7.42 -6.81
C VAL A 149 12.29 -6.61 -5.87
N GLU A 150 12.81 -5.45 -5.45
CA GLU A 150 12.12 -4.53 -4.57
C GLU A 150 12.13 -3.12 -5.15
N PHE A 151 10.97 -2.47 -5.13
CA PHE A 151 10.81 -1.09 -5.54
C PHE A 151 10.77 -0.16 -4.34
N PHE A 152 11.54 0.91 -4.41
CA PHE A 152 11.50 2.03 -3.49
C PHE A 152 11.15 3.32 -4.22
N THR A 153 10.47 4.25 -3.53
CA THR A 153 10.12 5.56 -4.10
C THR A 153 10.37 6.69 -3.11
N LEU A 154 10.87 7.82 -3.60
CA LEU A 154 11.02 9.04 -2.81
C LEU A 154 9.69 9.80 -2.65
N SER A 155 8.64 9.37 -3.36
CA SER A 155 7.33 10.04 -3.37
C SER A 155 6.70 10.22 -2.01
N LYS A 156 6.89 9.24 -1.09
CA LYS A 156 6.22 9.22 0.22
C LYS A 156 7.16 9.66 1.33
N SER A 157 8.32 9.03 1.47
CA SER A 157 9.30 9.30 2.51
C SER A 157 9.84 10.72 2.45
N TYR A 158 10.11 11.24 1.25
CA TYR A 158 10.70 12.55 1.01
C TYR A 158 9.70 13.60 0.49
N ASN A 159 8.41 13.25 0.46
CA ASN A 159 7.35 14.12 -0.07
C ASN A 159 7.63 14.61 -1.53
N MET A 160 8.28 13.75 -2.32
CA MET A 160 8.69 14.04 -3.71
C MET A 160 7.77 13.38 -4.74
N ALA A 161 6.47 13.32 -4.49
CA ALA A 161 5.53 12.62 -5.37
C ALA A 161 5.50 13.19 -6.81
N GLY A 162 5.60 14.51 -6.96
CA GLY A 162 5.63 15.19 -8.27
C GLY A 162 6.94 15.03 -9.04
N TRP A 163 8.03 14.67 -8.38
CA TRP A 163 9.36 14.51 -8.97
C TRP A 163 9.51 13.24 -9.81
N ARG A 164 8.60 12.30 -9.62
CA ARG A 164 8.57 11.02 -10.35
C ARG A 164 9.91 10.28 -10.29
N ILE A 165 10.37 9.96 -9.09
CA ILE A 165 11.64 9.28 -8.86
C ILE A 165 11.46 8.10 -7.90
N GLY A 166 12.07 6.99 -8.24
CA GLY A 166 12.19 5.76 -7.49
C GLY A 166 13.30 4.91 -8.05
N PHE A 167 13.45 3.70 -7.54
CA PHE A 167 14.41 2.74 -8.04
C PHE A 167 13.92 1.32 -7.75
N MET A 168 14.45 0.37 -8.52
CA MET A 168 14.29 -1.06 -8.31
C MET A 168 15.65 -1.67 -7.99
N VAL A 169 15.66 -2.59 -7.04
CA VAL A 169 16.87 -3.34 -6.66
C VAL A 169 16.58 -4.83 -6.55
N GLY A 170 17.61 -5.66 -6.68
CA GLY A 170 17.54 -7.10 -6.45
C GLY A 170 18.05 -7.94 -7.62
N ASN A 171 17.26 -8.90 -8.07
CA ASN A 171 17.63 -9.86 -9.11
C ASN A 171 18.17 -9.18 -10.38
N SER A 172 19.40 -9.48 -10.76
CA SER A 172 20.11 -8.81 -11.87
C SER A 172 19.50 -9.07 -13.24
N GLU A 173 18.85 -10.21 -13.45
CA GLU A 173 18.17 -10.51 -14.71
C GLU A 173 16.91 -9.64 -14.88
N LEU A 174 16.14 -9.47 -13.79
CA LEU A 174 14.98 -8.58 -13.78
C LEU A 174 15.38 -7.11 -13.90
N VAL A 175 16.48 -6.71 -13.26
CA VAL A 175 17.05 -5.35 -13.42
C VAL A 175 17.47 -5.12 -14.87
N ASN A 176 18.15 -6.07 -15.51
CA ASN A 176 18.52 -5.97 -16.92
C ASN A 176 17.31 -5.96 -17.86
N ALA A 177 16.29 -6.77 -17.58
CA ALA A 177 15.02 -6.76 -18.37
C ALA A 177 14.35 -5.39 -18.32
N LEU A 178 14.24 -4.78 -17.13
CA LEU A 178 13.71 -3.43 -16.97
C LEU A 178 14.59 -2.38 -17.67
N ALA A 179 15.92 -2.47 -17.52
CA ALA A 179 16.85 -1.56 -18.19
C ALA A 179 16.69 -1.59 -19.70
N ARG A 180 16.51 -2.78 -20.26
CA ARG A 180 16.35 -2.97 -21.71
C ARG A 180 15.07 -2.33 -22.24
N ILE A 181 13.92 -2.53 -21.60
CA ILE A 181 12.68 -1.90 -22.06
C ILE A 181 12.74 -0.38 -21.88
N LYS A 182 13.30 0.12 -20.78
CA LYS A 182 13.48 1.55 -20.51
C LYS A 182 14.38 2.23 -21.55
N SER A 183 15.40 1.55 -22.05
CA SER A 183 16.28 2.10 -23.07
C SER A 183 15.58 2.41 -24.40
N TYR A 184 14.41 1.82 -24.65
CA TYR A 184 13.58 2.09 -25.82
C TYR A 184 12.40 3.03 -25.53
N HIS A 185 11.90 3.05 -24.30
CA HIS A 185 10.70 3.80 -23.94
C HIS A 185 10.97 5.22 -23.44
N ASP A 186 12.00 5.41 -22.60
CA ASP A 186 12.17 6.68 -21.91
C ASP A 186 13.64 7.15 -21.77
N TYR A 187 14.60 6.35 -22.17
CA TYR A 187 16.04 6.63 -22.02
C TYR A 187 16.50 6.91 -20.57
N GLY A 188 15.63 6.71 -19.60
CA GLY A 188 15.91 6.94 -18.17
C GLY A 188 15.36 8.24 -17.61
N THR A 189 15.63 8.46 -16.33
CA THR A 189 15.16 9.62 -15.58
C THR A 189 16.03 10.85 -15.84
N PHE A 190 15.43 12.03 -15.92
CA PHE A 190 16.11 13.31 -16.10
C PHE A 190 17.20 13.52 -15.03
N THR A 191 18.44 13.72 -15.45
CA THR A 191 19.63 13.73 -14.59
C THR A 191 19.53 14.68 -13.38
N PRO A 192 19.03 15.92 -13.49
CA PRO A 192 18.88 16.80 -12.33
C PRO A 192 18.01 16.21 -11.21
N ILE A 193 16.97 15.41 -11.55
CA ILE A 193 16.13 14.73 -10.57
C ILE A 193 16.92 13.61 -9.89
N GLN A 194 17.77 12.88 -10.62
CA GLN A 194 18.64 11.87 -10.04
C GLN A 194 19.63 12.48 -9.04
N VAL A 195 20.28 13.59 -9.41
CA VAL A 195 21.19 14.32 -8.51
C VAL A 195 20.48 14.80 -7.25
N ALA A 196 19.29 15.39 -7.40
CA ALA A 196 18.47 15.79 -6.26
C ALA A 196 18.10 14.60 -5.34
N SER A 197 17.89 13.42 -5.93
CA SER A 197 17.60 12.19 -5.18
C SER A 197 18.80 11.69 -4.40
N VAL A 198 20.01 11.77 -4.96
CA VAL A 198 21.25 11.47 -4.24
C VAL A 198 21.39 12.37 -3.01
N ILE A 199 21.19 13.68 -3.19
CA ILE A 199 21.21 14.63 -2.07
C ILE A 199 20.15 14.29 -1.01
N ALA A 200 18.93 13.91 -1.41
CA ALA A 200 17.88 13.52 -0.48
C ALA A 200 18.22 12.25 0.30
N LEU A 201 18.82 11.25 -0.36
CA LEU A 201 19.17 9.95 0.24
C LEU A 201 20.40 10.00 1.13
N GLU A 202 21.41 10.80 0.78
CA GLU A 202 22.67 10.91 1.50
C GLU A 202 22.68 12.05 2.52
N GLY A 203 21.80 13.03 2.36
CA GLY A 203 21.67 14.17 3.25
C GLY A 203 21.03 13.85 4.60
N PRO A 204 20.83 14.85 5.44
CA PRO A 204 20.15 14.72 6.72
C PRO A 204 18.73 14.12 6.56
N GLN A 205 18.35 13.18 7.43
CA GLN A 205 17.10 12.44 7.32
C GLN A 205 15.96 12.97 8.22
N GLU A 206 16.16 14.11 8.87
CA GLU A 206 15.15 14.74 9.74
C GLU A 206 13.86 15.04 8.99
N CYS A 207 13.95 15.39 7.70
CA CYS A 207 12.77 15.63 6.87
C CYS A 207 11.89 14.37 6.71
N VAL A 208 12.47 13.18 6.68
CA VAL A 208 11.75 11.90 6.62
C VAL A 208 11.03 11.66 7.95
N GLU A 209 11.72 11.91 9.07
CA GLU A 209 11.13 11.80 10.41
C GLU A 209 10.00 12.81 10.61
N GLU A 210 10.13 14.04 10.15
CA GLU A 210 9.05 15.05 10.19
C GLU A 210 7.82 14.59 9.40
N VAL A 211 8.01 14.01 8.22
CA VAL A 211 6.92 13.45 7.40
C VAL A 211 6.24 12.30 8.15
N ARG A 212 7.02 11.37 8.70
CA ARG A 212 6.52 10.23 9.48
C ARG A 212 5.68 10.69 10.68
N LEU A 213 6.21 11.61 11.49
CA LEU A 213 5.52 12.16 12.66
C LEU A 213 4.24 12.91 12.28
N LYS A 214 4.23 13.59 11.13
CA LYS A 214 3.03 14.26 10.63
C LYS A 214 1.92 13.26 10.31
N TYR A 215 2.24 12.16 9.63
CA TYR A 215 1.27 11.10 9.36
C TYR A 215 0.82 10.37 10.62
N GLN A 216 1.71 10.14 11.58
CA GLN A 216 1.35 9.55 12.87
C GLN A 216 0.33 10.41 13.61
N ARG A 217 0.56 11.73 13.75
CA ARG A 217 -0.41 12.64 14.38
C ARG A 217 -1.76 12.64 13.68
N ARG A 218 -1.77 12.64 12.36
CA ARG A 218 -3.01 12.59 11.56
C ARG A 218 -3.76 11.28 11.75
N ARG A 219 -3.04 10.15 11.76
CA ARG A 219 -3.60 8.84 12.09
C ARG A 219 -4.27 8.87 13.47
N ASP A 220 -3.57 9.36 14.48
CA ASP A 220 -4.07 9.38 15.86
C ASP A 220 -5.34 10.22 15.97
N VAL A 221 -5.36 11.40 15.34
CA VAL A 221 -6.56 12.27 15.35
C VAL A 221 -7.74 11.62 14.65
N LEU A 222 -7.53 10.99 13.48
CA LEU A 222 -8.61 10.34 12.75
C LEU A 222 -9.10 9.10 13.48
N ALA A 223 -8.19 8.22 13.89
CA ALA A 223 -8.51 6.98 14.58
C ALA A 223 -9.31 7.23 15.87
N LYS A 224 -8.80 8.12 16.73
CA LYS A 224 -9.51 8.53 17.96
C LYS A 224 -10.90 9.08 17.64
N GLY A 225 -10.98 9.96 16.64
CA GLY A 225 -12.25 10.58 16.25
C GLY A 225 -13.29 9.61 15.74
N LEU A 226 -12.89 8.61 14.93
CA LEU A 226 -13.78 7.56 14.42
C LEU A 226 -14.25 6.64 15.54
N ILE A 227 -13.36 6.20 16.42
CA ILE A 227 -13.72 5.37 17.58
C ILE A 227 -14.70 6.10 18.51
N GLU A 228 -14.46 7.38 18.81
CA GLU A 228 -15.38 8.23 19.59
C GLU A 228 -16.71 8.53 18.86
N ALA A 229 -16.74 8.34 17.53
CA ALA A 229 -17.93 8.43 16.73
C ALA A 229 -18.72 7.11 16.65
N GLY A 230 -18.32 6.08 17.41
CA GLY A 230 -18.95 4.75 17.36
C GLY A 230 -18.53 3.92 16.15
N TRP A 231 -17.48 4.33 15.44
CA TRP A 231 -16.92 3.57 14.32
C TRP A 231 -15.60 2.89 14.74
N PRO A 232 -15.63 1.64 15.22
CA PRO A 232 -14.42 0.92 15.59
C PRO A 232 -13.55 0.65 14.36
N ILE A 233 -12.26 0.90 14.48
CA ILE A 233 -11.27 0.66 13.43
C ILE A 233 -10.01 0.04 14.02
N ASP A 234 -9.30 -0.71 13.20
CA ASP A 234 -7.93 -1.14 13.49
C ASP A 234 -6.97 0.03 13.28
N ILE A 235 -6.17 0.34 14.29
CA ILE A 235 -5.20 1.43 14.22
C ILE A 235 -3.96 0.95 13.44
N PRO A 236 -3.65 1.53 12.27
CA PRO A 236 -2.55 1.05 11.44
C PRO A 236 -1.19 1.38 12.08
N LYS A 237 -0.24 0.45 11.95
CA LYS A 237 1.15 0.61 12.40
C LYS A 237 2.04 1.26 11.35
N ALA A 238 1.55 1.47 10.14
CA ALA A 238 2.31 2.11 9.06
C ALA A 238 1.38 2.63 7.95
N SER A 239 2.00 3.21 6.90
CA SER A 239 1.31 3.74 5.72
C SER A 239 0.63 5.09 5.98
N MET A 240 0.04 5.65 4.95
CA MET A 240 -0.68 6.93 5.01
C MET A 240 -2.19 6.73 4.88
N TYR A 241 -2.69 5.55 5.26
CA TYR A 241 -4.09 5.17 5.12
C TYR A 241 -4.64 4.56 6.40
N ILE A 242 -5.95 4.71 6.59
CA ILE A 242 -6.76 3.89 7.50
C ILE A 242 -7.72 3.09 6.64
N TRP A 243 -7.70 1.77 6.79
CA TRP A 243 -8.59 0.82 6.17
C TRP A 243 -9.72 0.51 7.14
N ALA A 244 -10.86 1.17 6.96
CA ALA A 244 -11.96 1.12 7.90
C ALA A 244 -13.06 0.18 7.40
N ARG A 245 -13.40 -0.82 8.20
CA ARG A 245 -14.55 -1.68 7.93
C ARG A 245 -15.82 -0.85 7.99
N ILE A 246 -16.71 -1.03 7.03
CA ILE A 246 -18.00 -0.35 7.00
C ILE A 246 -18.81 -0.77 8.23
N PRO A 247 -19.41 0.17 8.99
CA PRO A 247 -20.26 -0.16 10.14
C PRO A 247 -21.40 -1.12 9.74
N ALA A 248 -21.75 -2.04 10.62
CA ALA A 248 -22.69 -3.13 10.36
C ALA A 248 -23.99 -2.67 9.68
N ASP A 249 -24.52 -1.52 10.14
CA ASP A 249 -25.77 -0.95 9.64
C ASP A 249 -25.70 -0.50 8.17
N TYR A 250 -24.50 -0.31 7.62
CA TYR A 250 -24.29 0.12 6.24
C TYR A 250 -23.65 -0.96 5.36
N GLN A 251 -23.27 -2.11 5.90
CA GLN A 251 -22.56 -3.15 5.14
C GLN A 251 -23.33 -3.64 3.91
N ALA A 252 -24.66 -3.71 4.02
CA ALA A 252 -25.53 -4.19 2.93
C ALA A 252 -25.48 -3.31 1.67
N MET A 253 -25.02 -2.04 1.76
CA MET A 253 -24.91 -1.16 0.61
C MET A 253 -23.60 -1.29 -0.16
N GLY A 254 -22.60 -1.99 0.40
CA GLY A 254 -21.27 -2.09 -0.18
C GLY A 254 -20.46 -0.80 -0.09
N SER A 255 -19.17 -0.91 -0.44
CA SER A 255 -18.22 0.21 -0.23
C SER A 255 -18.45 1.42 -1.14
N LEU A 256 -18.95 1.19 -2.36
CA LEU A 256 -19.19 2.30 -3.30
C LEU A 256 -20.33 3.20 -2.84
N GLU A 257 -21.47 2.62 -2.50
CA GLU A 257 -22.64 3.41 -2.06
C GLU A 257 -22.39 4.04 -0.68
N PHE A 258 -21.69 3.35 0.22
CA PHE A 258 -21.27 3.93 1.49
C PHE A 258 -20.28 5.10 1.30
N ALA A 259 -19.33 5.01 0.39
CA ALA A 259 -18.44 6.13 0.05
C ALA A 259 -19.22 7.34 -0.52
N LYS A 260 -20.24 7.10 -1.37
CA LYS A 260 -21.13 8.15 -1.86
C LYS A 260 -21.94 8.79 -0.72
N LYS A 261 -22.49 7.99 0.20
CA LYS A 261 -23.20 8.50 1.38
C LYS A 261 -22.30 9.39 2.24
N LEU A 262 -21.06 8.96 2.54
CA LEU A 262 -20.10 9.79 3.26
C LEU A 262 -19.80 11.12 2.54
N LEU A 263 -19.64 11.08 1.22
CA LEU A 263 -19.41 12.28 0.41
C LEU A 263 -20.58 13.25 0.45
N ILE A 264 -21.79 12.74 0.27
CA ILE A 264 -23.00 13.57 0.16
C ILE A 264 -23.42 14.11 1.52
N GLU A 265 -23.42 13.28 2.56
CA GLU A 265 -24.01 13.61 3.85
C GLU A 265 -23.00 14.11 4.88
N ALA A 266 -21.80 13.50 4.93
CA ALA A 266 -20.74 13.90 5.85
C ALA A 266 -19.73 14.87 5.23
N LYS A 267 -19.76 15.11 3.91
CA LYS A 267 -18.79 15.90 3.14
C LYS A 267 -17.36 15.32 3.25
N VAL A 268 -17.27 14.00 3.30
CA VAL A 268 -16.01 13.27 3.45
C VAL A 268 -15.80 12.35 2.25
N ALA A 269 -14.74 12.59 1.49
CA ALA A 269 -14.34 11.75 0.37
C ALA A 269 -13.41 10.63 0.86
N VAL A 270 -13.79 9.39 0.61
CA VAL A 270 -12.99 8.18 0.86
C VAL A 270 -12.90 7.34 -0.41
N SER A 271 -11.91 6.45 -0.48
CA SER A 271 -11.86 5.48 -1.57
C SER A 271 -12.72 4.27 -1.22
N PRO A 272 -13.67 3.86 -2.08
CA PRO A 272 -14.41 2.61 -1.87
C PRO A 272 -13.48 1.41 -2.01
N GLY A 273 -13.64 0.43 -1.13
CA GLY A 273 -12.73 -0.71 -1.07
C GLY A 273 -12.81 -1.63 -2.27
N ILE A 274 -13.98 -1.73 -2.93
CA ILE A 274 -14.15 -2.48 -4.19
C ILE A 274 -13.17 -2.02 -5.29
N GLY A 275 -12.74 -0.77 -5.27
CA GLY A 275 -11.73 -0.24 -6.20
C GLY A 275 -10.33 -0.85 -6.06
N PHE A 276 -10.11 -1.68 -5.04
CA PHE A 276 -8.86 -2.40 -4.78
C PHE A 276 -8.99 -3.92 -4.95
N GLY A 277 -10.18 -4.41 -5.30
CA GLY A 277 -10.51 -5.81 -5.48
C GLY A 277 -11.75 -6.23 -4.68
N ASP A 278 -12.35 -7.35 -5.08
CA ASP A 278 -13.66 -7.80 -4.57
C ASP A 278 -13.69 -8.00 -3.04
N TYR A 279 -12.61 -8.49 -2.45
CA TYR A 279 -12.50 -8.65 -1.00
C TYR A 279 -12.37 -7.31 -0.24
N GLY A 280 -12.23 -6.20 -0.97
CA GLY A 280 -12.24 -4.86 -0.39
C GLY A 280 -13.63 -4.26 -0.18
N ASP A 281 -14.70 -4.84 -0.73
CA ASP A 281 -16.04 -4.21 -0.76
C ASP A 281 -16.69 -4.02 0.63
N THR A 282 -16.14 -4.62 1.65
CA THR A 282 -16.57 -4.45 3.05
C THR A 282 -15.91 -3.27 3.77
N HIS A 283 -15.04 -2.51 3.10
CA HIS A 283 -14.23 -1.46 3.69
C HIS A 283 -14.20 -0.19 2.85
N VAL A 284 -13.81 0.91 3.48
CA VAL A 284 -13.40 2.15 2.82
C VAL A 284 -12.00 2.56 3.27
N ARG A 285 -11.26 3.25 2.38
CA ARG A 285 -9.91 3.73 2.69
C ARG A 285 -9.91 5.24 2.90
N PHE A 286 -9.53 5.68 4.10
CA PHE A 286 -9.19 7.06 4.38
C PHE A 286 -7.73 7.33 4.04
N ALA A 287 -7.45 8.51 3.45
CA ALA A 287 -6.09 9.00 3.23
C ALA A 287 -5.76 10.09 4.24
N LEU A 288 -4.61 9.98 4.90
CA LEU A 288 -4.12 10.91 5.94
C LEU A 288 -3.42 12.13 5.33
N ILE A 289 -3.89 12.61 4.18
CA ILE A 289 -3.24 13.70 3.43
C ILE A 289 -3.62 15.08 3.91
N GLU A 290 -4.77 15.21 4.59
CA GLU A 290 -5.28 16.47 5.12
C GLU A 290 -4.67 16.80 6.49
N ASN A 291 -4.71 18.10 6.86
CA ASN A 291 -4.28 18.53 8.17
C ASN A 291 -5.26 18.14 9.28
N GLU A 292 -4.81 18.16 10.53
CA GLU A 292 -5.59 17.71 11.68
C GLU A 292 -6.90 18.49 11.88
N HIS A 293 -6.97 19.77 11.44
CA HIS A 293 -8.18 20.57 11.51
C HIS A 293 -9.26 20.02 10.55
N ARG A 294 -8.87 19.73 9.31
CA ARG A 294 -9.75 19.12 8.31
C ARG A 294 -10.17 17.71 8.71
N ILE A 295 -9.27 16.95 9.31
CA ILE A 295 -9.59 15.61 9.83
C ILE A 295 -10.65 15.71 10.94
N ARG A 296 -10.51 16.63 11.89
CA ARG A 296 -11.54 16.85 12.93
C ARG A 296 -12.86 17.32 12.33
N GLN A 297 -12.84 18.12 11.26
CA GLN A 297 -14.04 18.50 10.52
C GLN A 297 -14.73 17.28 9.90
N ALA A 298 -13.96 16.39 9.26
CA ALA A 298 -14.49 15.15 8.69
C ALA A 298 -15.12 14.25 9.75
N VAL A 299 -14.48 14.10 10.91
CA VAL A 299 -15.03 13.34 12.04
C VAL A 299 -16.35 13.94 12.52
N ARG A 300 -16.46 15.27 12.63
CA ARG A 300 -17.74 15.91 13.02
C ARG A 300 -18.85 15.61 12.00
N GLY A 301 -18.56 15.70 10.70
CA GLY A 301 -19.54 15.38 9.65
C GLY A 301 -20.00 13.91 9.73
N ILE A 302 -19.09 12.97 10.00
CA ILE A 302 -19.43 11.56 10.20
C ILE A 302 -20.30 11.38 11.45
N LYS A 303 -19.96 12.01 12.58
CA LYS A 303 -20.77 11.96 13.81
C LYS A 303 -22.19 12.50 13.58
N GLU A 304 -22.33 13.59 12.86
CA GLU A 304 -23.63 14.17 12.54
C GLU A 304 -24.46 13.25 11.63
N MET A 305 -23.83 12.61 10.64
CA MET A 305 -24.48 11.62 9.79
C MET A 305 -24.97 10.43 10.62
N PHE A 306 -24.14 9.86 11.49
CA PHE A 306 -24.51 8.72 12.34
C PHE A 306 -25.65 9.08 13.32
N ARG A 307 -25.67 10.31 13.84
CA ARG A 307 -26.78 10.77 14.69
C ARG A 307 -28.11 10.87 13.91
N ARG A 308 -28.07 11.42 12.71
CA ARG A 308 -29.26 11.49 11.84
C ARG A 308 -29.82 10.10 11.51
N ASP A 309 -28.94 9.13 11.36
CA ASP A 309 -29.30 7.75 11.06
C ASP A 309 -29.67 6.94 12.33
N GLY A 310 -29.64 7.55 13.53
CA GLY A 310 -30.01 6.92 14.79
C GLY A 310 -28.96 5.97 15.37
N LEU A 311 -27.71 6.01 14.87
CA LEU A 311 -26.62 5.14 15.35
C LEU A 311 -25.88 5.71 16.58
N LEU A 312 -26.07 6.97 16.88
CA LEU A 312 -25.51 7.63 18.06
C LEU A 312 -26.60 8.35 18.84
N GLU A 313 -26.57 8.22 20.16
CA GLU A 313 -27.46 9.00 21.03
C GLU A 313 -27.20 10.50 20.86
N VAL A 314 -28.30 11.27 20.77
CA VAL A 314 -28.23 12.73 20.85
C VAL A 314 -27.85 13.09 22.28
N PRO A 315 -26.80 13.90 22.53
CA PRO A 315 -26.53 14.38 23.87
C PRO A 315 -27.80 15.08 24.40
N LYS A 316 -28.31 14.66 25.56
CA LYS A 316 -29.37 15.38 26.23
C LYS A 316 -28.85 16.78 26.53
N ASP A 317 -29.48 17.80 26.02
CA ASP A 317 -29.21 19.20 26.37
C ASP A 317 -29.38 19.33 27.89
N THR A 318 -28.28 19.48 28.62
CA THR A 318 -28.30 19.78 30.05
C THR A 318 -28.55 21.28 30.30
N THR A 319 -29.56 21.83 29.62
CA THR A 319 -30.00 23.19 29.84
C THR A 319 -31.50 23.24 30.16
N GLU A 320 -31.93 22.53 31.20
CA GLU A 320 -33.16 22.78 31.92
C GLU A 320 -33.04 22.24 33.34
N GLU A 321 -32.20 22.87 34.16
CA GLU A 321 -32.36 22.85 35.61
C GLU A 321 -31.83 24.18 36.14
N GLY A 322 -32.79 25.05 36.53
CA GLY A 322 -32.42 26.18 37.34
C GLY A 322 -33.22 27.47 37.08
N VAL A 323 -34.55 27.41 37.13
CA VAL A 323 -35.34 28.58 37.55
C VAL A 323 -36.50 28.04 38.40
N GLU A 324 -36.32 28.01 39.68
CA GLU A 324 -37.33 28.23 40.70
C GLU A 324 -36.75 29.16 41.80
#